data_2eaa1700bd008088dcc16872ff4a86ef
#
_entry.id   2eaa1700bd008088dcc16872ff4a86ef
#
_cell.length_a   1.000
_cell.length_b   1.000
_cell.length_c   1.000
_cell.angle_alpha   90.00
_cell.angle_beta   90.00
_cell.angle_gamma   90.00
#
_symmetry.space_group_name_H-M   'P 1'
#
loop_
_entity.id
_entity.type
_entity.pdbx_description
1 polymer ?
#
loop_
_entity_poly.entity_id
_entity_poly.type
_entity_poly.pdbx_seq_one_letter_code
_entity_poly.pdbx_strand_id
1 'polypeptide(L)'
;PLEMSRPAFEEQGFRKLKIVPQYDYRKDLHLIVTSSYERTVREEFQRLKDSPCVCIFLNSVTGINELVNSLHLEGESRIFCSEEGGGKLKDAGFTNAVSSIDYPLAKYNFFTSRFYSAVDIELNVKPDILILTNLNNAVYTTVDPYTEAIQIQGRFRRMFEDKQTFNSLTHITNTRDLGALSREELDKQIDE
;
A
#
# COMPACT_ATOMS: atom_id res chain seq x y z
N PRO A 1 -8.87 12.74 7.68
CA PRO A 1 -10.21 12.16 7.82
C PRO A 1 -10.87 12.03 6.46
N LEU A 2 -11.29 10.82 6.13
CA LEU A 2 -12.01 10.56 4.89
C LEU A 2 -13.36 11.26 4.94
N GLU A 3 -13.65 12.07 3.95
CA GLU A 3 -14.95 12.70 3.82
C GLU A 3 -15.90 11.70 3.15
N MET A 4 -16.61 10.92 3.96
CA MET A 4 -17.65 10.03 3.46
C MET A 4 -18.93 10.80 3.29
N SER A 5 -19.29 11.13 2.07
CA SER A 5 -20.59 11.71 1.70
C SER A 5 -21.26 10.76 0.73
N ARG A 6 -22.24 10.00 1.21
CA ARG A 6 -23.16 9.26 0.34
C ARG A 6 -24.50 9.98 0.33
N PRO A 7 -25.09 10.28 -0.83
CA PRO A 7 -26.41 10.92 -0.92
C PRO A 7 -27.47 10.23 -0.08
N ALA A 8 -27.44 8.89 -0.02
CA ALA A 8 -28.35 8.10 0.81
C ALA A 8 -28.30 8.45 2.31
N PHE A 9 -27.19 8.95 2.84
CA PHE A 9 -27.12 9.37 4.25
C PHE A 9 -27.83 10.70 4.47
N GLU A 10 -27.77 11.62 3.51
CA GLU A 10 -28.46 12.90 3.56
C GLU A 10 -29.97 12.69 3.43
N GLU A 11 -30.42 11.83 2.53
CA GLU A 11 -31.83 11.43 2.34
C GLU A 11 -32.41 10.77 3.60
N GLN A 12 -31.62 10.01 4.36
CA GLN A 12 -32.02 9.38 5.62
C GLN A 12 -31.88 10.31 6.84
N GLY A 13 -31.50 11.56 6.64
CA GLY A 13 -31.41 12.56 7.71
C GLY A 13 -30.21 12.36 8.66
N PHE A 14 -29.17 11.68 8.25
CA PHE A 14 -27.95 11.57 9.05
C PHE A 14 -27.26 12.92 9.22
N ARG A 15 -26.86 13.23 10.45
CA ARG A 15 -26.11 14.43 10.74
C ARG A 15 -24.63 14.21 10.44
N LYS A 16 -24.04 15.09 9.62
CA LYS A 16 -22.62 15.10 9.32
C LYS A 16 -21.89 15.95 10.35
N LEU A 17 -20.99 15.34 11.11
CA LEU A 17 -20.09 16.03 12.03
C LEU A 17 -18.67 15.98 11.46
N LYS A 18 -18.11 17.14 11.10
CA LYS A 18 -16.74 17.26 10.63
C LYS A 18 -15.83 17.68 11.79
N ILE A 19 -14.94 16.79 12.21
CA ILE A 19 -13.89 17.10 13.19
C ILE A 19 -12.62 17.46 12.41
N VAL A 20 -12.18 18.71 12.52
CA VAL A 20 -10.96 19.20 11.86
C VAL A 20 -9.87 19.32 12.92
N PRO A 21 -8.84 18.45 12.90
CA PRO A 21 -7.71 18.58 13.82
C PRO A 21 -6.93 19.86 13.53
N GLN A 22 -6.45 20.53 14.59
CA GLN A 22 -5.72 21.80 14.49
C GLN A 22 -4.19 21.63 14.30
N TYR A 23 -3.74 20.43 13.93
CA TYR A 23 -2.33 20.16 13.61
C TYR A 23 -2.20 19.74 12.15
N ASP A 24 -1.03 20.01 11.57
CA ASP A 24 -0.73 19.60 10.20
C ASP A 24 -0.40 18.10 10.17
N TYR A 25 -1.26 17.31 9.55
CA TYR A 25 -1.12 15.87 9.38
C TYR A 25 -0.74 15.47 7.94
N ARG A 26 -0.50 16.46 7.07
CA ARG A 26 -0.10 16.21 5.69
C ARG A 26 1.28 15.57 5.66
N LYS A 27 1.46 14.64 4.75
CA LYS A 27 2.72 13.95 4.48
C LYS A 27 3.01 14.02 2.99
N ASP A 28 4.28 14.14 2.65
CA ASP A 28 4.72 14.09 1.27
C ASP A 28 4.70 12.66 0.77
N LEU A 29 4.16 12.46 -0.43
CA LEU A 29 4.16 11.21 -1.16
C LEU A 29 4.89 11.42 -2.48
N HIS A 30 5.92 10.63 -2.72
CA HIS A 30 6.65 10.62 -3.99
C HIS A 30 5.95 9.66 -4.94
N LEU A 31 5.25 10.20 -5.95
CA LEU A 31 4.56 9.41 -6.97
C LEU A 31 5.48 9.21 -8.19
N ILE A 32 5.74 7.95 -8.52
CA ILE A 32 6.48 7.55 -9.71
C ILE A 32 5.52 6.88 -10.68
N VAL A 33 5.26 7.53 -11.80
CA VAL A 33 4.46 6.98 -12.90
C VAL A 33 5.40 6.50 -13.99
N THR A 34 5.35 5.22 -14.35
CA THR A 34 6.35 4.61 -15.23
C THR A 34 5.72 3.70 -16.29
N SER A 35 6.32 3.65 -17.48
CA SER A 35 6.03 2.63 -18.49
C SER A 35 6.88 1.34 -18.32
N SER A 36 7.90 1.38 -17.46
CA SER A 36 8.84 0.28 -17.22
C SER A 36 8.77 -0.17 -15.75
N TYR A 37 7.59 -0.67 -15.35
CA TYR A 37 7.25 -0.96 -13.96
C TYR A 37 8.29 -1.82 -13.22
N GLU A 38 8.65 -2.98 -13.77
CA GLU A 38 9.57 -3.92 -13.13
C GLU A 38 10.97 -3.34 -12.93
N ARG A 39 11.45 -2.58 -13.93
CA ARG A 39 12.73 -1.88 -13.83
C ARG A 39 12.69 -0.83 -12.73
N THR A 40 11.64 0.00 -12.71
CA THR A 40 11.51 1.08 -11.72
C THR A 40 11.40 0.51 -10.30
N VAL A 41 10.65 -0.58 -10.12
CA VAL A 41 10.56 -1.27 -8.83
C VAL A 41 11.94 -1.79 -8.40
N ARG A 42 12.69 -2.44 -9.29
CA ARG A 42 14.04 -2.92 -9.01
C ARG A 42 15.01 -1.81 -8.63
N GLU A 43 14.97 -0.68 -9.32
CA GLU A 43 15.78 0.51 -9.02
C GLU A 43 15.42 1.08 -7.63
N GLU A 44 14.15 1.09 -7.26
CA GLU A 44 13.70 1.57 -5.95
C GLU A 44 14.14 0.62 -4.83
N PHE A 45 14.04 -0.70 -5.01
CA PHE A 45 14.59 -1.65 -4.04
C PHE A 45 16.11 -1.48 -3.86
N GLN A 46 16.84 -1.20 -4.93
CA GLN A 46 18.27 -0.90 -4.85
C GLN A 46 18.55 0.40 -4.09
N ARG A 47 17.71 1.43 -4.25
CA ARG A 47 17.80 2.69 -3.49
C ARG A 47 17.55 2.44 -1.99
N LEU A 48 16.63 1.53 -1.67
CA LEU A 48 16.25 1.20 -0.31
C LEU A 48 17.09 0.08 0.34
N LYS A 49 18.16 -0.39 -0.30
CA LYS A 49 18.98 -1.51 0.19
C LYS A 49 19.57 -1.30 1.59
N ASP A 50 19.86 -0.05 1.95
CA ASP A 50 20.45 0.32 3.24
C ASP A 50 19.38 0.75 4.27
N SER A 51 18.09 0.69 3.90
CA SER A 51 16.98 0.93 4.82
C SER A 51 16.93 -0.14 5.92
N PRO A 52 16.74 0.24 7.18
CA PRO A 52 16.63 -0.72 8.27
C PRO A 52 15.33 -1.53 8.21
N CYS A 53 14.29 -0.99 7.58
CA CYS A 53 12.97 -1.64 7.44
C CYS A 53 12.21 -1.01 6.27
N VAL A 54 11.78 -1.83 5.34
CA VAL A 54 10.93 -1.42 4.21
C VAL A 54 9.57 -2.08 4.34
N CYS A 55 8.51 -1.26 4.32
CA CYS A 55 7.12 -1.71 4.39
C CYS A 55 6.48 -1.54 3.01
N ILE A 56 6.20 -2.64 2.32
CA ILE A 56 5.72 -2.68 0.94
C ILE A 56 4.24 -3.06 0.92
N PHE A 57 3.41 -2.20 0.31
CA PHE A 57 1.97 -2.40 0.17
C PHE A 57 1.65 -2.79 -1.28
N LEU A 58 1.30 -4.06 -1.48
CA LEU A 58 0.96 -4.64 -2.77
C LEU A 58 -0.19 -5.64 -2.61
N ASN A 59 -1.36 -5.32 -3.14
CA ASN A 59 -2.53 -6.18 -3.02
C ASN A 59 -2.52 -7.32 -4.06
N SER A 60 -1.45 -8.13 -4.06
CA SER A 60 -1.33 -9.32 -4.91
C SER A 60 -0.37 -10.33 -4.31
N VAL A 61 -0.89 -11.43 -3.80
CA VAL A 61 -0.07 -12.51 -3.24
C VAL A 61 0.87 -13.10 -4.30
N THR A 62 0.37 -13.33 -5.51
CA THR A 62 1.18 -13.80 -6.65
C THR A 62 2.26 -12.79 -7.02
N GLY A 63 1.88 -11.51 -7.17
CA GLY A 63 2.84 -10.45 -7.48
C GLY A 63 3.91 -10.26 -6.39
N ILE A 64 3.55 -10.42 -5.12
CA ILE A 64 4.53 -10.42 -4.02
C ILE A 64 5.50 -11.59 -4.17
N ASN A 65 5.01 -12.80 -4.41
CA ASN A 65 5.86 -13.98 -4.59
C ASN A 65 6.82 -13.82 -5.76
N GLU A 66 6.33 -13.36 -6.91
CA GLU A 66 7.15 -13.07 -8.09
C GLU A 66 8.22 -12.03 -7.79
N LEU A 67 7.86 -10.97 -7.07
CA LEU A 67 8.80 -9.90 -6.71
C LEU A 67 9.87 -10.39 -5.74
N VAL A 68 9.50 -11.11 -4.68
CA VAL A 68 10.43 -11.70 -3.72
C VAL A 68 11.42 -12.62 -4.41
N ASN A 69 10.95 -13.51 -5.28
CA ASN A 69 11.81 -14.44 -6.03
C ASN A 69 12.74 -13.71 -7.02
N SER A 70 12.20 -12.72 -7.76
CA SER A 70 12.99 -11.99 -8.78
C SER A 70 14.09 -11.09 -8.20
N LEU A 71 13.92 -10.68 -6.93
CA LEU A 71 14.86 -9.86 -6.19
C LEU A 71 15.70 -10.66 -5.18
N HIS A 72 15.47 -11.99 -5.06
CA HIS A 72 16.16 -12.89 -4.12
C HIS A 72 16.05 -12.43 -2.65
N LEU A 73 14.81 -12.08 -2.22
CA LEU A 73 14.54 -11.53 -0.89
C LEU A 73 13.97 -12.54 0.11
N GLU A 74 13.92 -13.85 -0.22
CA GLU A 74 13.21 -14.88 0.56
C GLU A 74 13.68 -14.93 2.02
N GLY A 75 14.99 -14.79 2.23
CA GLY A 75 15.61 -14.83 3.57
C GLY A 75 15.44 -13.56 4.39
N GLU A 76 15.09 -12.43 3.77
CA GLU A 76 14.97 -11.10 4.41
C GLU A 76 13.55 -10.57 4.37
N SER A 77 12.58 -11.37 3.89
CA SER A 77 11.19 -10.94 3.68
C SER A 77 10.20 -11.62 4.60
N ARG A 78 9.12 -10.89 4.88
CA ARG A 78 7.92 -11.38 5.54
C ARG A 78 6.69 -10.90 4.79
N ILE A 79 5.68 -11.76 4.65
CA ILE A 79 4.45 -11.44 3.93
C ILE A 79 3.26 -11.49 4.88
N PHE A 80 2.53 -10.38 4.96
CA PHE A 80 1.31 -10.22 5.74
C PHE A 80 0.11 -10.26 4.81
N CYS A 81 -0.66 -11.37 4.88
CA CYS A 81 -1.80 -11.61 4.00
C CYS A 81 -2.91 -12.38 4.73
N SER A 82 -4.00 -12.71 4.03
CA SER A 82 -5.02 -13.59 4.58
C SER A 82 -4.51 -15.04 4.75
N GLU A 83 -5.19 -15.85 5.55
CA GLU A 83 -4.86 -17.27 5.71
C GLU A 83 -4.89 -18.03 4.36
N GLU A 84 -5.88 -17.73 3.51
CA GLU A 84 -5.94 -18.29 2.16
C GLU A 84 -4.73 -17.90 1.31
N GLY A 85 -4.34 -16.60 1.36
CA GLY A 85 -3.14 -16.11 0.68
C GLY A 85 -1.87 -16.77 1.20
N GLY A 86 -1.78 -16.96 2.52
CA GLY A 86 -0.67 -17.69 3.16
C GLY A 86 -0.60 -19.15 2.72
N GLY A 87 -1.73 -19.82 2.54
CA GLY A 87 -1.78 -21.17 1.97
C GLY A 87 -1.20 -21.23 0.56
N LYS A 88 -1.61 -20.34 -0.33
CA LYS A 88 -1.08 -20.22 -1.71
C LYS A 88 0.45 -19.98 -1.73
N LEU A 89 0.95 -19.14 -0.83
CA LEU A 89 2.39 -18.87 -0.72
C LEU A 89 3.16 -20.09 -0.22
N LYS A 90 2.61 -20.82 0.75
CA LYS A 90 3.22 -22.06 1.27
C LYS A 90 3.31 -23.12 0.18
N ASP A 91 2.27 -23.28 -0.65
CA ASP A 91 2.27 -24.19 -1.78
C ASP A 91 3.31 -23.80 -2.84
N ALA A 92 3.62 -22.49 -2.94
CA ALA A 92 4.69 -21.94 -3.78
C ALA A 92 6.08 -21.98 -3.12
N GLY A 93 6.21 -22.59 -1.92
CA GLY A 93 7.48 -22.75 -1.22
C GLY A 93 7.88 -21.60 -0.29
N PHE A 94 7.04 -20.58 -0.13
CA PHE A 94 7.31 -19.44 0.77
C PHE A 94 6.74 -19.71 2.17
N THR A 95 7.59 -19.74 3.18
CA THR A 95 7.21 -20.13 4.55
C THR A 95 6.96 -18.98 5.52
N ASN A 96 7.38 -17.75 5.19
CA ASN A 96 7.31 -16.58 6.08
C ASN A 96 6.05 -15.73 5.85
N ALA A 97 4.92 -16.37 5.52
CA ALA A 97 3.63 -15.70 5.39
C ALA A 97 2.79 -15.85 6.66
N VAL A 98 2.21 -14.75 7.13
CA VAL A 98 1.41 -14.69 8.36
C VAL A 98 0.14 -13.88 8.17
N SER A 99 -0.91 -14.20 8.95
CA SER A 99 -2.22 -13.55 8.87
C SER A 99 -2.44 -12.44 9.92
N SER A 100 -1.47 -12.23 10.78
CA SER A 100 -1.46 -11.16 11.80
C SER A 100 -0.09 -10.52 11.88
N ILE A 101 -0.04 -9.26 12.32
CA ILE A 101 1.24 -8.59 12.56
C ILE A 101 1.84 -9.14 13.85
N ASP A 102 3.08 -9.56 13.78
CA ASP A 102 3.91 -9.96 14.91
C ASP A 102 5.33 -9.40 14.71
N TYR A 103 6.05 -9.24 15.79
CA TYR A 103 7.36 -8.58 15.84
C TYR A 103 8.47 -9.54 16.28
N PRO A 104 9.72 -9.30 15.87
CA PRO A 104 10.17 -8.18 15.04
C PRO A 104 9.78 -8.35 13.57
N LEU A 105 9.61 -7.23 12.87
CA LEU A 105 9.47 -7.26 11.41
C LEU A 105 10.80 -7.66 10.74
N ALA A 106 10.70 -8.15 9.52
CA ALA A 106 11.87 -8.41 8.66
C ALA A 106 12.41 -7.10 8.05
N LYS A 107 13.46 -7.18 7.25
CA LYS A 107 13.96 -6.06 6.49
C LYS A 107 12.94 -5.60 5.44
N TYR A 108 12.34 -6.55 4.71
CA TYR A 108 11.29 -6.29 3.72
C TYR A 108 9.97 -6.92 4.17
N ASN A 109 8.94 -6.10 4.33
CA ASN A 109 7.65 -6.53 4.85
C ASN A 109 6.55 -6.19 3.85
N PHE A 110 5.95 -7.22 3.27
CA PHE A 110 4.90 -7.08 2.28
C PHE A 110 3.52 -7.17 2.92
N PHE A 111 2.66 -6.22 2.61
CA PHE A 111 1.30 -6.13 3.15
C PHE A 111 0.27 -6.15 2.02
N THR A 112 -0.67 -7.08 2.07
CA THR A 112 -1.84 -7.06 1.20
C THR A 112 -2.91 -6.09 1.73
N SER A 113 -3.96 -5.82 0.95
CA SER A 113 -5.01 -4.84 1.29
C SER A 113 -5.68 -5.05 2.66
N ARG A 114 -5.65 -6.28 3.19
CA ARG A 114 -6.12 -6.57 4.55
C ARG A 114 -5.45 -5.69 5.62
N PHE A 115 -4.23 -5.23 5.37
CA PHE A 115 -3.41 -4.45 6.29
C PHE A 115 -3.36 -2.94 5.96
N TYR A 116 -4.13 -2.48 4.97
CA TYR A 116 -4.20 -1.05 4.63
C TYR A 116 -4.95 -0.24 5.69
N SER A 117 -5.85 -0.90 6.41
CA SER A 117 -6.65 -0.30 7.47
C SER A 117 -6.75 -1.20 8.70
N ALA A 118 -7.26 -0.67 9.81
CA ALA A 118 -7.59 -1.40 11.04
C ALA A 118 -6.42 -2.14 11.73
N VAL A 119 -5.17 -1.77 11.45
CA VAL A 119 -3.97 -2.26 12.14
C VAL A 119 -3.07 -1.08 12.50
N ASP A 120 -2.29 -1.19 13.55
CA ASP A 120 -1.23 -0.25 13.89
C ASP A 120 0.13 -0.94 13.73
N ILE A 121 1.08 -0.23 13.11
CA ILE A 121 2.45 -0.69 12.89
C ILE A 121 3.36 0.15 13.76
N GLU A 122 3.86 -0.45 14.85
CA GLU A 122 4.75 0.22 15.80
C GLU A 122 6.17 -0.33 15.67
N LEU A 123 7.08 0.50 15.22
CA LEU A 123 8.47 0.12 14.96
C LEU A 123 9.43 0.92 15.82
N ASN A 124 10.57 0.32 16.16
CA ASN A 124 11.65 0.99 16.86
C ASN A 124 12.60 1.76 15.93
N VAL A 125 12.41 1.58 14.62
CA VAL A 125 13.14 2.27 13.55
C VAL A 125 12.14 2.93 12.61
N LYS A 126 12.52 4.03 11.97
CA LYS A 126 11.70 4.66 10.94
C LYS A 126 11.75 3.81 9.67
N PRO A 127 10.62 3.29 9.19
CA PRO A 127 10.59 2.53 7.95
C PRO A 127 10.60 3.45 6.73
N ASP A 128 10.94 2.89 5.59
CA ASP A 128 10.57 3.41 4.29
C ASP A 128 9.31 2.69 3.81
N ILE A 129 8.36 3.45 3.26
CA ILE A 129 7.07 2.92 2.81
C ILE A 129 7.03 2.94 1.29
N LEU A 130 6.70 1.81 0.70
CA LEU A 130 6.58 1.62 -0.73
C LEU A 130 5.19 1.09 -1.08
N ILE A 131 4.43 1.84 -1.86
CA ILE A 131 3.14 1.42 -2.40
C ILE A 131 3.34 1.01 -3.86
N LEU A 132 2.86 -0.15 -4.24
CA LEU A 132 3.02 -0.72 -5.57
C LEU A 132 1.66 -0.96 -6.23
N THR A 133 1.46 -0.37 -7.40
CA THR A 133 0.28 -0.57 -8.25
C THR A 133 0.72 -1.03 -9.63
N ASN A 134 0.24 -2.21 -10.08
CA ASN A 134 0.54 -2.74 -11.41
C ASN A 134 -0.74 -2.91 -12.22
N LEU A 135 -1.12 -1.87 -12.94
CA LEU A 135 -2.37 -1.84 -13.73
C LEU A 135 -2.38 -2.80 -14.92
N ASN A 136 -1.20 -3.20 -15.42
CA ASN A 136 -1.11 -4.09 -16.57
C ASN A 136 -1.44 -5.54 -16.20
N ASN A 137 -0.96 -5.99 -15.04
CA ASN A 137 -1.08 -7.39 -14.62
C ASN A 137 -2.21 -7.60 -13.60
N ALA A 138 -2.48 -6.61 -12.76
CA ALA A 138 -3.39 -6.76 -11.63
C ALA A 138 -4.05 -5.41 -11.26
N VAL A 139 -5.12 -5.07 -11.97
CA VAL A 139 -5.86 -3.81 -11.74
C VAL A 139 -6.31 -3.67 -10.28
N TYR A 140 -6.62 -4.78 -9.60
CA TYR A 140 -6.99 -4.80 -8.18
C TYR A 140 -5.83 -4.42 -7.22
N THR A 141 -4.63 -4.16 -7.73
CA THR A 141 -3.54 -3.56 -6.94
C THR A 141 -3.63 -2.04 -6.85
N THR A 142 -4.61 -1.43 -7.54
CA THR A 142 -4.84 0.01 -7.48
C THR A 142 -5.03 0.46 -6.03
N VAL A 143 -4.33 1.52 -5.67
CA VAL A 143 -4.46 2.17 -4.37
C VAL A 143 -5.03 3.57 -4.59
N ASP A 144 -6.18 3.85 -4.01
CA ASP A 144 -6.80 5.17 -4.07
C ASP A 144 -5.97 6.18 -3.25
N PRO A 145 -5.44 7.25 -3.88
CA PRO A 145 -4.60 8.22 -3.20
C PRO A 145 -5.33 9.04 -2.13
N TYR A 146 -6.63 9.20 -2.24
CA TYR A 146 -7.45 10.00 -1.32
C TYR A 146 -7.97 9.20 -0.13
N THR A 147 -7.97 7.89 -0.22
CA THR A 147 -8.48 7.00 0.84
C THR A 147 -7.42 6.02 1.32
N GLU A 148 -7.03 5.05 0.51
CA GLU A 148 -6.17 3.95 0.94
C GLU A 148 -4.73 4.40 1.23
N ALA A 149 -4.14 5.28 0.41
CA ALA A 149 -2.79 5.78 0.65
C ALA A 149 -2.72 6.59 1.97
N ILE A 150 -3.78 7.36 2.29
CA ILE A 150 -3.90 8.07 3.57
C ILE A 150 -4.03 7.07 4.72
N GLN A 151 -4.75 5.98 4.54
CA GLN A 151 -4.87 4.95 5.58
C GLN A 151 -3.56 4.21 5.79
N ILE A 152 -2.87 3.82 4.72
CA ILE A 152 -1.57 3.14 4.79
C ILE A 152 -0.57 3.97 5.60
N GLN A 153 -0.37 5.25 5.26
CA GLN A 153 0.55 6.09 6.02
C GLN A 153 0.14 6.23 7.49
N GLY A 154 -1.15 6.26 7.76
CA GLY A 154 -1.71 6.35 9.11
C GLY A 154 -1.53 5.11 9.97
N ARG A 155 -1.03 3.98 9.42
CA ARG A 155 -0.73 2.77 10.21
C ARG A 155 0.50 2.91 11.07
N PHE A 156 1.44 3.79 10.70
CA PHE A 156 2.68 4.02 11.40
C PHE A 156 2.47 5.05 12.52
N ARG A 157 2.30 4.57 13.75
CA ARG A 157 1.88 5.41 14.89
C ARG A 157 3.02 5.99 15.70
N ARG A 158 4.17 5.32 15.73
CA ARG A 158 5.31 5.80 16.52
C ARG A 158 5.90 7.04 15.90
N MET A 159 5.90 8.12 16.68
CA MET A 159 6.55 9.38 16.32
C MET A 159 8.00 9.36 16.82
N PHE A 160 8.93 9.72 15.95
CA PHE A 160 10.35 9.87 16.27
C PHE A 160 10.69 11.32 16.65
N GLU A 161 11.94 11.59 17.03
CA GLU A 161 12.39 12.91 17.53
C GLU A 161 12.13 14.03 16.51
N ASP A 162 12.26 13.76 15.22
CA ASP A 162 11.98 14.69 14.13
C ASP A 162 10.49 14.86 13.80
N LYS A 163 9.62 14.33 14.64
CA LYS A 163 8.15 14.35 14.47
C LYS A 163 7.64 13.63 13.21
N GLN A 164 8.45 12.74 12.65
CA GLN A 164 8.05 11.87 11.55
C GLN A 164 7.81 10.44 12.04
N THR A 165 6.96 9.70 11.33
CA THR A 165 6.65 8.29 11.63
C THR A 165 7.33 7.32 10.66
N PHE A 166 7.86 7.81 9.54
CA PHE A 166 8.59 7.07 8.50
C PHE A 166 9.63 7.98 7.82
N ASN A 167 10.58 7.41 7.09
CA ASN A 167 11.61 8.14 6.35
C ASN A 167 11.08 8.64 5.00
N SER A 168 10.49 7.74 4.22
CA SER A 168 9.95 8.06 2.90
C SER A 168 8.64 7.34 2.64
N LEU A 169 7.84 7.91 1.75
CA LEU A 169 6.61 7.31 1.24
C LEU A 169 6.62 7.45 -0.28
N THR A 170 6.83 6.34 -0.98
CA THR A 170 6.88 6.28 -2.44
C THR A 170 5.73 5.43 -2.96
N HIS A 171 5.06 5.89 -4.00
CA HIS A 171 4.07 5.11 -4.74
C HIS A 171 4.54 4.94 -6.19
N ILE A 172 4.78 3.70 -6.61
CA ILE A 172 5.11 3.35 -7.98
C ILE A 172 3.86 2.81 -8.66
N THR A 173 3.49 3.40 -9.77
CA THR A 173 2.39 2.93 -10.62
C THR A 173 2.80 2.95 -12.08
N ASN A 174 2.30 2.00 -12.87
CA ASN A 174 2.37 2.10 -14.32
C ASN A 174 1.15 2.84 -14.87
N THR A 175 1.29 3.37 -16.07
CA THR A 175 0.17 3.94 -16.82
C THR A 175 -0.49 2.85 -17.64
N ARG A 176 -1.81 2.86 -17.69
CA ARG A 176 -2.59 2.20 -18.71
C ARG A 176 -3.06 3.29 -19.67
N ASP A 177 -2.85 3.09 -20.96
CA ASP A 177 -3.48 3.95 -21.96
C ASP A 177 -4.97 3.65 -21.96
N LEU A 178 -5.72 4.48 -21.25
CA LEU A 178 -7.19 4.36 -21.18
C LEU A 178 -7.87 4.94 -22.42
N GLY A 179 -7.07 5.49 -23.36
CA GLY A 179 -7.61 6.34 -24.43
C GLY A 179 -8.25 7.60 -23.85
N ALA A 180 -8.67 8.49 -24.72
CA ALA A 180 -9.47 9.66 -24.34
C ALA A 180 -10.94 9.21 -24.20
N LEU A 181 -11.31 8.58 -23.09
CA LEU A 181 -12.71 8.25 -22.82
C LEU A 181 -13.50 9.54 -22.58
N SER A 182 -14.64 9.66 -23.25
CA SER A 182 -15.60 10.70 -22.93
C SER A 182 -16.19 10.46 -21.53
N ARG A 183 -16.71 11.52 -20.92
CA ARG A 183 -17.36 11.41 -19.60
C ARG A 183 -18.47 10.38 -19.59
N GLU A 184 -19.24 10.27 -20.68
CA GLU A 184 -20.32 9.30 -20.80
C GLU A 184 -19.83 7.84 -20.89
N GLU A 185 -18.65 7.60 -21.47
CA GLU A 185 -18.02 6.30 -21.51
C GLU A 185 -17.44 5.91 -20.15
N LEU A 186 -16.88 6.88 -19.41
CA LEU A 186 -16.43 6.69 -18.04
C LEU A 186 -17.61 6.36 -17.09
N ASP A 187 -18.69 7.11 -17.17
CA ASP A 187 -19.89 6.89 -16.34
C ASP A 187 -20.47 5.51 -16.58
N LYS A 188 -20.49 5.02 -17.84
CA LYS A 188 -20.92 3.64 -18.15
C LYS A 188 -20.01 2.56 -17.56
N GLN A 189 -18.69 2.79 -17.50
CA GLN A 189 -17.75 1.83 -16.91
C GLN A 189 -17.83 1.77 -15.38
N ILE A 190 -18.32 2.82 -14.76
CA ILE A 190 -18.49 2.89 -13.30
C ILE A 190 -19.80 2.19 -12.87
N ASP A 191 -20.79 2.17 -13.74
CA ASP A 191 -22.12 1.57 -13.47
C ASP A 191 -22.19 0.07 -13.79
N GLU A 192 -21.16 -0.53 -14.41
CA GLU A 192 -20.97 -1.98 -14.64
C GLU A 192 -20.15 -2.63 -13.49
#